data_9c785a454135468ac5bdf89db1dd190e
#
_entry.id   9c785a454135468ac5bdf89db1dd190e
#
_cell.length_a   1.000
_cell.length_b   1.000
_cell.length_c   1.000
_cell.angle_alpha   90.00
_cell.angle_beta   90.00
_cell.angle_gamma   90.00
#
_symmetry.space_group_name_H-M   'P 1'
#
loop_
_entity.id
_entity.type
_entity.pdbx_description
1 polymer ?
#
loop_
_entity_poly.entity_id
_entity_poly.type
_entity_poly.pdbx_seq_one_letter_code
_entity_poly.pdbx_strand_id
1 'polypeptide(L)'
;MNELKKTGSLSPGQTAFLWLLPVVTAVLALGVGRLWISPAEIFQSISARLGSGAALSAQTEKVLWTIRMPRVLMALAVGAGLSVSGCAFQSLFANPLATPDTIGVASGACFGAALALLLGFGMLGVQATALAFGIAAVALTWLSCAGRERTTGIFVLAGIMVGSFFSALVSLVKFLADTVSQLPSITFLLMGTFNTPVYRTLALGLP
;
A
#
# COMPACT_ATOMS: atom_id res chain seq x y z
N MET A 1 -40.78 -6.88 -7.91
CA MET A 1 -39.50 -7.42 -8.39
C MET A 1 -38.65 -6.42 -9.19
N ASN A 2 -39.18 -5.21 -9.46
CA ASN A 2 -38.44 -4.13 -10.23
C ASN A 2 -37.77 -3.06 -9.36
N GLU A 3 -38.09 -3.00 -8.06
CA GLU A 3 -37.48 -1.97 -7.15
C GLU A 3 -36.10 -2.35 -6.63
N LEU A 4 -35.75 -3.64 -6.58
CA LEU A 4 -34.44 -4.10 -6.08
C LEU A 4 -33.29 -3.91 -7.09
N LYS A 5 -33.59 -3.61 -8.33
CA LYS A 5 -32.57 -3.34 -9.38
C LYS A 5 -32.05 -1.90 -9.39
N LYS A 6 -32.68 -0.97 -8.68
CA LYS A 6 -32.33 0.46 -8.67
C LYS A 6 -31.38 0.88 -7.53
N THR A 7 -31.15 0.04 -6.55
CA THR A 7 -30.41 0.42 -5.32
C THR A 7 -28.90 0.23 -5.38
N GLY A 8 -28.32 -0.20 -6.51
CA GLY A 8 -26.89 -0.44 -6.62
C GLY A 8 -26.16 0.31 -7.73
N SER A 9 -26.84 1.11 -8.56
CA SER A 9 -26.18 1.85 -9.64
C SER A 9 -25.90 3.30 -9.18
N LEU A 10 -24.63 3.64 -9.12
CA LEU A 10 -24.20 5.03 -8.92
C LEU A 10 -24.74 5.91 -10.07
N SER A 11 -25.18 7.13 -9.73
CA SER A 11 -25.53 8.09 -10.77
C SER A 11 -24.30 8.47 -11.61
N PRO A 12 -24.46 8.86 -12.89
CA PRO A 12 -23.34 9.25 -13.73
C PRO A 12 -22.45 10.33 -13.08
N GLY A 13 -23.06 11.27 -12.35
CA GLY A 13 -22.33 12.32 -11.62
C GLY A 13 -21.50 11.76 -10.45
N GLN A 14 -22.04 10.81 -9.69
CA GLN A 14 -21.30 10.15 -8.63
C GLN A 14 -20.13 9.33 -9.17
N THR A 15 -20.34 8.62 -10.27
CA THR A 15 -19.28 7.86 -10.94
C THR A 15 -18.18 8.80 -11.44
N ALA A 16 -18.53 9.89 -12.12
CA ALA A 16 -17.59 10.89 -12.57
C ALA A 16 -16.80 11.52 -11.40
N PHE A 17 -17.47 11.84 -10.30
CA PHE A 17 -16.83 12.37 -9.09
C PHE A 17 -15.82 11.38 -8.50
N LEU A 18 -16.16 10.09 -8.41
CA LEU A 18 -15.27 9.06 -7.87
C LEU A 18 -14.02 8.85 -8.73
N TRP A 19 -14.13 8.97 -10.05
CA TRP A 19 -12.97 8.89 -10.95
C TRP A 19 -12.13 10.17 -10.93
N LEU A 20 -12.77 11.33 -10.77
CA LEU A 20 -12.09 12.62 -10.76
C LEU A 20 -11.31 12.84 -9.45
N LEU A 21 -11.83 12.36 -8.33
CA LEU A 21 -11.25 12.57 -7.01
C LEU A 21 -9.78 12.11 -6.90
N PRO A 22 -9.39 10.88 -7.30
CA PRO A 22 -7.99 10.45 -7.27
C PRO A 22 -7.09 11.29 -8.17
N VAL A 23 -7.60 11.74 -9.33
CA VAL A 23 -6.83 12.57 -10.26
C VAL A 23 -6.58 13.96 -9.66
N VAL A 24 -7.60 14.60 -9.12
CA VAL A 24 -7.49 15.92 -8.48
C VAL A 24 -6.56 15.86 -7.27
N THR A 25 -6.71 14.84 -6.41
CA THR A 25 -5.83 14.66 -5.24
C THR A 25 -4.38 14.38 -5.65
N ALA A 26 -4.14 13.63 -6.72
CA ALA A 26 -2.80 13.40 -7.26
C ALA A 26 -2.15 14.70 -7.77
N VAL A 27 -2.88 15.52 -8.53
CA VAL A 27 -2.37 16.82 -9.01
C VAL A 27 -2.06 17.74 -7.84
N LEU A 28 -2.95 17.83 -6.85
CA LEU A 28 -2.71 18.62 -5.64
C LEU A 28 -1.49 18.13 -4.87
N ALA A 29 -1.32 16.80 -4.72
CA ALA A 29 -0.17 16.22 -4.04
C ALA A 29 1.16 16.48 -4.77
N LEU A 30 1.15 16.58 -6.11
CA LEU A 30 2.31 16.98 -6.89
C LEU A 30 2.67 18.46 -6.68
N GLY A 31 1.67 19.33 -6.46
CA GLY A 31 1.88 20.77 -6.27
C GLY A 31 2.30 21.14 -4.85
N VAL A 32 1.68 20.53 -3.84
CA VAL A 32 1.85 20.90 -2.42
C VAL A 32 3.14 20.32 -1.83
N GLY A 33 3.94 21.16 -1.17
CA GLY A 33 5.17 20.75 -0.48
C GLY A 33 6.07 21.93 -0.17
N ARG A 34 7.30 21.68 0.31
CA ARG A 34 8.29 22.73 0.63
C ARG A 34 8.59 23.65 -0.56
N LEU A 35 8.56 23.13 -1.75
CA LEU A 35 8.60 23.89 -2.99
C LEU A 35 7.17 23.84 -3.57
N TRP A 36 6.52 24.99 -3.64
CA TRP A 36 5.21 25.07 -4.28
C TRP A 36 5.39 24.98 -5.80
N ILE A 37 4.68 24.06 -6.43
CA ILE A 37 4.65 23.90 -7.89
C ILE A 37 3.20 24.09 -8.31
N SER A 38 2.94 25.09 -9.14
CA SER A 38 1.58 25.36 -9.59
C SER A 38 1.07 24.26 -10.54
N PRO A 39 -0.24 24.01 -10.61
CA PRO A 39 -0.80 23.07 -11.59
C PRO A 39 -0.39 23.37 -13.03
N ALA A 40 -0.22 24.65 -13.37
CA ALA A 40 0.24 25.08 -14.69
C ALA A 40 1.69 24.62 -14.97
N GLU A 41 2.58 24.74 -13.99
CA GLU A 41 3.96 24.26 -14.08
C GLU A 41 4.03 22.74 -14.20
N ILE A 42 3.16 22.00 -13.46
CA ILE A 42 3.07 20.54 -13.59
C ILE A 42 2.71 20.17 -15.02
N PHE A 43 1.68 20.82 -15.58
CA PHE A 43 1.24 20.59 -16.95
C PHE A 43 2.31 20.97 -17.98
N GLN A 44 2.99 22.11 -17.77
CA GLN A 44 4.12 22.55 -18.60
C GLN A 44 5.27 21.54 -18.60
N SER A 45 5.64 21.00 -17.43
CA SER A 45 6.70 19.98 -17.32
C SER A 45 6.33 18.69 -18.05
N ILE A 46 5.07 18.25 -17.93
CA ILE A 46 4.57 17.08 -18.67
C ILE A 46 4.61 17.34 -20.18
N SER A 47 4.12 18.50 -20.63
CA SER A 47 4.09 18.86 -22.06
C SER A 47 5.50 19.03 -22.66
N ALA A 48 6.44 19.58 -21.88
CA ALA A 48 7.85 19.68 -22.28
C ALA A 48 8.49 18.32 -22.55
N ARG A 49 8.16 17.30 -21.74
CA ARG A 49 8.63 15.93 -21.96
C ARG A 49 7.96 15.23 -23.17
N LEU A 50 6.79 15.67 -23.54
CA LEU A 50 6.10 15.22 -24.78
C LEU A 50 6.53 15.98 -26.03
N GLY A 51 7.52 16.89 -25.91
CA GLY A 51 8.08 17.63 -27.03
C GLY A 51 7.42 18.99 -27.32
N SER A 52 6.54 19.48 -26.47
CA SER A 52 5.70 20.67 -26.74
C SER A 52 5.75 21.71 -25.60
N GLY A 53 6.90 22.06 -25.07
CA GLY A 53 6.93 23.07 -24.01
C GLY A 53 8.34 23.53 -23.60
N ALA A 54 8.42 24.68 -22.92
CA ALA A 54 9.65 25.17 -22.30
C ALA A 54 9.91 24.39 -20.99
N ALA A 55 11.14 23.95 -20.80
CA ALA A 55 11.57 23.27 -19.57
C ALA A 55 11.48 24.22 -18.36
N LEU A 56 11.02 23.71 -17.23
CA LEU A 56 11.05 24.41 -15.95
C LEU A 56 12.48 24.52 -15.41
N SER A 57 12.66 25.17 -14.25
CA SER A 57 13.95 25.19 -13.58
C SER A 57 14.42 23.75 -13.27
N ALA A 58 15.72 23.50 -13.38
CA ALA A 58 16.31 22.17 -13.11
C ALA A 58 15.94 21.64 -11.71
N GLN A 59 15.79 22.53 -10.74
CA GLN A 59 15.39 22.19 -9.37
C GLN A 59 13.92 21.71 -9.32
N THR A 60 13.00 22.42 -9.97
CA THR A 60 11.58 22.05 -10.03
C THR A 60 11.39 20.70 -10.76
N GLU A 61 12.07 20.52 -11.88
CA GLU A 61 12.07 19.26 -12.64
C GLU A 61 12.55 18.08 -11.77
N LYS A 62 13.67 18.26 -11.07
CA LYS A 62 14.20 17.22 -10.18
C LYS A 62 13.24 16.87 -9.05
N VAL A 63 12.66 17.88 -8.39
CA VAL A 63 11.68 17.64 -7.30
C VAL A 63 10.43 16.96 -7.83
N LEU A 64 9.90 17.41 -8.94
CA LEU A 64 8.67 16.86 -9.52
C LEU A 64 8.86 15.40 -9.95
N TRP A 65 9.87 15.11 -10.76
CA TRP A 65 10.02 13.78 -11.38
C TRP A 65 10.78 12.77 -10.52
N THR A 66 11.76 13.21 -9.72
CA THR A 66 12.57 12.25 -8.95
C THR A 66 12.01 12.00 -7.55
N ILE A 67 11.27 12.97 -6.98
CA ILE A 67 10.78 12.86 -5.61
C ILE A 67 9.26 12.69 -5.54
N ARG A 68 8.48 13.58 -6.19
CA ARG A 68 7.03 13.62 -6.01
C ARG A 68 6.29 12.62 -6.89
N MET A 69 6.63 12.56 -8.17
CA MET A 69 5.94 11.69 -9.11
C MET A 69 5.97 10.21 -8.68
N PRO A 70 7.12 9.60 -8.31
CA PRO A 70 7.15 8.22 -7.86
C PRO A 70 6.30 7.99 -6.61
N ARG A 71 6.27 8.95 -5.68
CA ARG A 71 5.47 8.85 -4.44
C ARG A 71 3.98 8.85 -4.72
N VAL A 72 3.53 9.77 -5.58
CA VAL A 72 2.11 9.88 -5.95
C VAL A 72 1.67 8.64 -6.72
N LEU A 73 2.49 8.15 -7.67
CA LEU A 73 2.19 6.93 -8.40
C LEU A 73 2.11 5.71 -7.47
N MET A 74 3.06 5.59 -6.52
CA MET A 74 3.03 4.51 -5.53
C MET A 74 1.78 4.59 -4.64
N ALA A 75 1.43 5.79 -4.16
CA ALA A 75 0.23 5.99 -3.34
C ALA A 75 -1.05 5.61 -4.10
N LEU A 76 -1.15 5.98 -5.38
CA LEU A 76 -2.28 5.60 -6.24
C LEU A 76 -2.34 4.09 -6.45
N ALA A 77 -1.21 3.44 -6.75
CA ALA A 77 -1.13 2.00 -6.97
C ALA A 77 -1.50 1.22 -5.70
N VAL A 78 -0.93 1.58 -4.54
CA VAL A 78 -1.25 0.96 -3.25
C VAL A 78 -2.71 1.20 -2.87
N GLY A 79 -3.22 2.42 -3.05
CA GLY A 79 -4.62 2.74 -2.78
C GLY A 79 -5.59 1.96 -3.66
N ALA A 80 -5.28 1.81 -4.95
CA ALA A 80 -6.06 0.99 -5.87
C ALA A 80 -6.05 -0.50 -5.45
N GLY A 81 -4.87 -1.05 -5.16
CA GLY A 81 -4.74 -2.43 -4.69
C GLY A 81 -5.51 -2.70 -3.40
N LEU A 82 -5.40 -1.81 -2.41
CA LEU A 82 -6.16 -1.90 -1.15
C LEU A 82 -7.67 -1.79 -1.38
N SER A 83 -8.12 -0.95 -2.30
CA SER A 83 -9.54 -0.81 -2.63
C SER A 83 -10.10 -2.07 -3.27
N VAL A 84 -9.38 -2.65 -4.25
CA VAL A 84 -9.80 -3.89 -4.91
C VAL A 84 -9.81 -5.06 -3.91
N SER A 85 -8.75 -5.22 -3.12
CA SER A 85 -8.71 -6.27 -2.11
C SER A 85 -9.77 -6.08 -1.03
N GLY A 86 -10.00 -4.84 -0.58
CA GLY A 86 -11.09 -4.52 0.35
C GLY A 86 -12.46 -4.92 -0.17
N CYS A 87 -12.80 -4.56 -1.40
CA CYS A 87 -14.06 -4.98 -2.05
C CYS A 87 -14.18 -6.50 -2.15
N ALA A 88 -13.09 -7.19 -2.51
CA ALA A 88 -13.07 -8.65 -2.59
C ALA A 88 -13.34 -9.29 -1.22
N PHE A 89 -12.70 -8.80 -0.15
CA PHE A 89 -12.91 -9.29 1.21
C PHE A 89 -14.33 -9.03 1.71
N GLN A 90 -14.86 -7.82 1.50
CA GLN A 90 -16.23 -7.49 1.88
C GLN A 90 -17.26 -8.39 1.18
N SER A 91 -17.03 -8.69 -0.09
CA SER A 91 -17.88 -9.61 -0.86
C SER A 91 -17.75 -11.06 -0.38
N LEU A 92 -16.51 -11.52 -0.15
CA LEU A 92 -16.22 -12.89 0.29
C LEU A 92 -16.85 -13.20 1.67
N PHE A 93 -16.72 -12.25 2.59
CA PHE A 93 -17.23 -12.40 3.94
C PHE A 93 -18.68 -11.92 4.12
N ALA A 94 -19.31 -11.38 3.07
CA ALA A 94 -20.62 -10.74 3.12
C ALA A 94 -20.73 -9.73 4.30
N ASN A 95 -19.65 -9.03 4.58
CA ASN A 95 -19.53 -8.12 5.72
C ASN A 95 -18.79 -6.83 5.29
N PRO A 96 -19.45 -5.67 5.35
CA PRO A 96 -18.85 -4.39 4.95
C PRO A 96 -17.66 -3.94 5.86
N LEU A 97 -17.48 -4.58 7.01
CA LEU A 97 -16.37 -4.30 7.93
C LEU A 97 -15.15 -5.22 7.69
N ALA A 98 -15.24 -6.17 6.78
CA ALA A 98 -14.12 -7.06 6.47
C ALA A 98 -13.02 -6.29 5.73
N THR A 99 -11.78 -6.50 6.17
CA THR A 99 -10.58 -5.91 5.55
C THR A 99 -9.55 -7.01 5.27
N PRO A 100 -8.64 -6.83 4.30
CA PRO A 100 -7.56 -7.78 4.05
C PRO A 100 -6.69 -8.07 5.28
N ASP A 101 -6.60 -7.10 6.18
CA ASP A 101 -5.80 -7.20 7.41
C ASP A 101 -6.39 -8.19 8.43
N THR A 102 -7.70 -8.47 8.35
CA THR A 102 -8.38 -9.41 9.25
C THR A 102 -7.83 -10.84 9.21
N ILE A 103 -7.07 -11.21 8.17
CA ILE A 103 -6.43 -12.53 8.06
C ILE A 103 -4.92 -12.51 8.39
N GLY A 104 -4.42 -11.42 8.98
CA GLY A 104 -3.06 -11.31 9.47
C GLY A 104 -1.98 -11.06 8.42
N VAL A 105 -2.35 -10.76 7.16
CA VAL A 105 -1.41 -10.55 6.04
C VAL A 105 -0.42 -9.44 6.35
N ALA A 106 -0.91 -8.28 6.81
CA ALA A 106 -0.07 -7.13 7.08
C ALA A 106 0.94 -7.42 8.21
N SER A 107 0.52 -8.10 9.27
CA SER A 107 1.43 -8.48 10.37
C SER A 107 2.51 -9.47 9.91
N GLY A 108 2.15 -10.44 9.05
CA GLY A 108 3.10 -11.35 8.43
C GLY A 108 4.10 -10.64 7.53
N ALA A 109 3.63 -9.75 6.68
CA ALA A 109 4.48 -8.94 5.80
C ALA A 109 5.41 -8.02 6.60
N CYS A 110 4.91 -7.38 7.66
CA CYS A 110 5.71 -6.57 8.59
C CYS A 110 6.84 -7.39 9.25
N PHE A 111 6.53 -8.60 9.68
CA PHE A 111 7.54 -9.51 10.24
C PHE A 111 8.60 -9.86 9.19
N GLY A 112 8.20 -10.27 7.99
CA GLY A 112 9.11 -10.61 6.91
C GLY A 112 10.04 -9.45 6.54
N ALA A 113 9.50 -8.24 6.45
CA ALA A 113 10.26 -7.03 6.17
C ALA A 113 11.24 -6.69 7.29
N ALA A 114 10.80 -6.77 8.56
CA ALA A 114 11.64 -6.52 9.74
C ALA A 114 12.77 -7.53 9.85
N LEU A 115 12.48 -8.82 9.62
CA LEU A 115 13.46 -9.90 9.63
C LEU A 115 14.53 -9.69 8.54
N ALA A 116 14.12 -9.31 7.34
CA ALA A 116 15.06 -9.04 6.25
C ALA A 116 16.00 -7.87 6.56
N LEU A 117 15.49 -6.81 7.21
CA LEU A 117 16.33 -5.69 7.66
C LEU A 117 17.30 -6.13 8.76
N LEU A 118 16.85 -6.95 9.71
CA LEU A 118 17.71 -7.51 10.76
C LEU A 118 18.86 -8.35 10.15
N LEU A 119 18.57 -9.12 9.11
CA LEU A 119 19.56 -9.96 8.40
C LEU A 119 20.42 -9.17 7.40
N GLY A 120 20.21 -7.85 7.26
CA GLY A 120 20.97 -6.99 6.36
C GLY A 120 20.64 -7.19 4.88
N PHE A 121 19.46 -7.68 4.56
CA PHE A 121 19.04 -7.84 3.16
C PHE A 121 18.82 -6.49 2.48
N GLY A 122 19.15 -6.42 1.20
CA GLY A 122 18.83 -5.26 0.36
C GLY A 122 17.31 -5.15 0.09
N MET A 123 16.91 -4.06 -0.56
CA MET A 123 15.50 -3.72 -0.79
C MET A 123 14.69 -4.83 -1.46
N LEU A 124 15.25 -5.54 -2.44
CA LEU A 124 14.61 -6.70 -3.07
C LEU A 124 14.36 -7.85 -2.08
N GLY A 125 15.34 -8.10 -1.21
CA GLY A 125 15.20 -9.11 -0.16
C GLY A 125 14.08 -8.75 0.82
N VAL A 126 13.98 -7.47 1.22
CA VAL A 126 12.91 -6.97 2.08
C VAL A 126 11.53 -7.18 1.44
N GLN A 127 11.37 -6.86 0.15
CA GLN A 127 10.11 -7.06 -0.58
C GLN A 127 9.77 -8.55 -0.71
N ALA A 128 10.74 -9.38 -1.09
CA ALA A 128 10.51 -10.81 -1.27
C ALA A 128 10.14 -11.51 0.04
N THR A 129 10.83 -11.19 1.15
CA THR A 129 10.50 -11.75 2.46
C THR A 129 9.18 -11.22 3.00
N ALA A 130 8.87 -9.94 2.82
CA ALA A 130 7.57 -9.39 3.19
C ALA A 130 6.42 -10.12 2.46
N LEU A 131 6.55 -10.32 1.16
CA LEU A 131 5.57 -11.07 0.37
C LEU A 131 5.47 -12.53 0.84
N ALA A 132 6.59 -13.21 1.03
CA ALA A 132 6.62 -14.60 1.46
C ALA A 132 5.93 -14.80 2.82
N PHE A 133 6.23 -13.95 3.81
CA PHE A 133 5.61 -14.03 5.14
C PHE A 133 4.16 -13.52 5.14
N GLY A 134 3.80 -12.59 4.28
CA GLY A 134 2.40 -12.23 4.06
C GLY A 134 1.58 -13.42 3.55
N ILE A 135 2.08 -14.14 2.54
CA ILE A 135 1.47 -15.38 2.03
C ILE A 135 1.46 -16.47 3.10
N ALA A 136 2.54 -16.62 3.86
CA ALA A 136 2.60 -17.58 4.97
C ALA A 136 1.55 -17.30 6.04
N ALA A 137 1.28 -16.04 6.37
CA ALA A 137 0.23 -15.66 7.31
C ALA A 137 -1.16 -16.09 6.82
N VAL A 138 -1.47 -15.87 5.53
CA VAL A 138 -2.71 -16.37 4.91
C VAL A 138 -2.80 -17.88 5.01
N ALA A 139 -1.75 -18.58 4.64
CA ALA A 139 -1.68 -20.04 4.69
C ALA A 139 -1.88 -20.57 6.12
N LEU A 140 -1.24 -19.95 7.12
CA LEU A 140 -1.42 -20.29 8.52
C LEU A 140 -2.84 -20.05 9.00
N THR A 141 -3.45 -18.93 8.61
CA THR A 141 -4.85 -18.63 8.93
C THR A 141 -5.77 -19.68 8.33
N TRP A 142 -5.56 -20.04 7.06
CA TRP A 142 -6.34 -21.06 6.38
C TRP A 142 -6.15 -22.47 7.00
N LEU A 143 -4.94 -22.85 7.32
CA LEU A 143 -4.62 -24.12 8.00
C LEU A 143 -5.22 -24.20 9.41
N SER A 144 -5.25 -23.08 10.13
CA SER A 144 -5.86 -23.01 11.47
C SER A 144 -7.37 -23.24 11.44
N CYS A 145 -8.00 -23.05 10.30
CA CYS A 145 -9.43 -23.31 10.07
C CYS A 145 -9.69 -24.71 9.50
N ALA A 146 -8.65 -25.51 9.19
CA ALA A 146 -8.81 -26.84 8.62
C ALA A 146 -9.46 -27.78 9.65
N GLY A 147 -10.44 -28.57 9.19
CA GLY A 147 -11.17 -29.55 10.04
C GLY A 147 -12.27 -28.95 10.92
N ARG A 148 -12.57 -27.65 10.82
CA ARG A 148 -13.69 -26.99 11.53
C ARG A 148 -14.74 -26.50 10.54
N GLU A 149 -15.95 -26.21 11.05
CA GLU A 149 -16.96 -25.52 10.25
C GLU A 149 -16.40 -24.14 9.83
N ARG A 150 -16.27 -23.94 8.53
CA ARG A 150 -15.66 -22.72 7.94
C ARG A 150 -16.64 -21.55 7.98
N THR A 151 -16.97 -21.08 9.17
CA THR A 151 -17.74 -19.84 9.33
C THR A 151 -16.83 -18.61 9.21
N THR A 152 -17.39 -17.52 8.74
CA THR A 152 -16.68 -16.22 8.63
C THR A 152 -16.04 -15.81 9.97
N GLY A 153 -16.75 -16.07 11.09
CA GLY A 153 -16.25 -15.74 12.43
C GLY A 153 -14.99 -16.53 12.82
N ILE A 154 -14.91 -17.81 12.49
CA ILE A 154 -13.74 -18.67 12.76
C ILE A 154 -12.54 -18.17 11.95
N PHE A 155 -12.74 -17.77 10.69
CA PHE A 155 -11.70 -17.24 9.83
C PHE A 155 -11.12 -15.92 10.38
N VAL A 156 -11.97 -14.99 10.80
CA VAL A 156 -11.56 -13.72 11.40
C VAL A 156 -10.80 -13.96 12.71
N LEU A 157 -11.30 -14.85 13.57
CA LEU A 157 -10.62 -15.18 14.84
C LEU A 157 -9.24 -15.80 14.60
N ALA A 158 -9.13 -16.75 13.67
CA ALA A 158 -7.84 -17.34 13.28
C ALA A 158 -6.87 -16.28 12.74
N GLY A 159 -7.35 -15.34 11.90
CA GLY A 159 -6.55 -14.24 11.40
C GLY A 159 -6.02 -13.31 12.49
N ILE A 160 -6.86 -12.98 13.47
CA ILE A 160 -6.43 -12.19 14.64
C ILE A 160 -5.34 -12.93 15.44
N MET A 161 -5.48 -14.24 15.65
CA MET A 161 -4.47 -15.04 16.34
C MET A 161 -3.15 -15.08 15.57
N VAL A 162 -3.19 -15.32 14.26
CA VAL A 162 -2.00 -15.32 13.39
C VAL A 162 -1.35 -13.93 13.34
N GLY A 163 -2.16 -12.87 13.23
CA GLY A 163 -1.68 -11.49 13.26
C GLY A 163 -0.97 -11.16 14.58
N SER A 164 -1.55 -11.56 15.71
CA SER A 164 -0.94 -11.37 17.03
C SER A 164 0.37 -12.15 17.18
N PHE A 165 0.44 -13.37 16.66
CA PHE A 165 1.66 -14.17 16.62
C PHE A 165 2.77 -13.46 15.85
N PHE A 166 2.51 -12.98 14.63
CA PHE A 166 3.50 -12.24 13.86
C PHE A 166 3.87 -10.89 14.51
N SER A 167 2.94 -10.22 15.17
CA SER A 167 3.23 -9.00 15.93
C SER A 167 4.18 -9.24 17.09
N ALA A 168 4.03 -10.36 17.79
CA ALA A 168 4.98 -10.79 18.83
C ALA A 168 6.36 -11.07 18.24
N LEU A 169 6.45 -11.71 17.08
CA LEU A 169 7.71 -11.94 16.38
C LEU A 169 8.37 -10.63 15.92
N VAL A 170 7.60 -9.63 15.47
CA VAL A 170 8.12 -8.29 15.16
C VAL A 170 8.74 -7.65 16.41
N SER A 171 8.10 -7.80 17.57
CA SER A 171 8.64 -7.29 18.83
C SER A 171 9.96 -7.97 19.21
N LEU A 172 10.07 -9.28 18.96
CA LEU A 172 11.31 -10.03 19.15
C LEU A 172 12.42 -9.53 18.20
N VAL A 173 12.10 -9.31 16.92
CA VAL A 173 13.05 -8.75 15.95
C VAL A 173 13.55 -7.38 16.40
N LYS A 174 12.66 -6.50 16.86
CA LYS A 174 13.04 -5.19 17.42
C LYS A 174 13.95 -5.29 18.64
N PHE A 175 13.72 -6.28 19.50
CA PHE A 175 14.54 -6.52 20.68
C PHE A 175 15.96 -6.99 20.30
N LEU A 176 16.11 -7.77 19.24
CA LEU A 176 17.40 -8.29 18.76
C LEU A 176 18.15 -7.29 17.86
N ALA A 177 17.46 -6.27 17.36
CA ALA A 177 18.02 -5.29 16.42
C ALA A 177 19.02 -4.34 17.11
N ASP A 178 20.10 -4.01 16.40
CA ASP A 178 21.02 -2.96 16.82
C ASP A 178 20.29 -1.62 17.00
N THR A 179 20.47 -1.02 18.18
CA THR A 179 19.73 0.19 18.58
C THR A 179 20.09 1.43 17.77
N VAL A 180 21.29 1.47 17.19
CA VAL A 180 21.80 2.66 16.48
C VAL A 180 21.45 2.62 14.99
N SER A 181 21.53 1.46 14.34
CA SER A 181 21.41 1.34 12.89
C SER A 181 20.14 0.63 12.43
N GLN A 182 19.83 -0.54 13.03
CA GLN A 182 18.75 -1.41 12.54
C GLN A 182 17.39 -1.04 13.12
N LEU A 183 17.31 -0.80 14.42
CA LEU A 183 16.03 -0.52 15.10
C LEU A 183 15.31 0.74 14.55
N PRO A 184 15.98 1.86 14.28
CA PRO A 184 15.36 3.00 13.63
C PRO A 184 14.82 2.66 12.25
N SER A 185 15.60 1.93 11.43
CA SER A 185 15.20 1.53 10.08
C SER A 185 13.97 0.63 10.07
N ILE A 186 13.94 -0.37 10.95
CA ILE A 186 12.79 -1.26 11.15
C ILE A 186 11.57 -0.46 11.62
N THR A 187 11.75 0.46 12.56
CA THR A 187 10.65 1.26 13.10
C THR A 187 10.07 2.17 12.04
N PHE A 188 10.91 2.87 11.26
CA PHE A 188 10.45 3.71 10.15
C PHE A 188 9.72 2.90 9.07
N LEU A 189 10.21 1.69 8.74
CA LEU A 189 9.53 0.82 7.78
C LEU A 189 8.13 0.43 8.27
N LEU A 190 8.01 0.03 9.53
CA LEU A 190 6.75 -0.40 10.14
C LEU A 190 5.74 0.74 10.35
N MET A 191 6.20 1.99 10.44
CA MET A 191 5.30 3.15 10.45
C MET A 191 4.61 3.39 9.11
N GLY A 192 5.13 2.78 8.04
CA GLY A 192 4.62 2.95 6.68
C GLY A 192 4.98 4.31 6.09
N THR A 193 5.86 4.32 5.11
CA THR A 193 6.29 5.59 4.50
C THR A 193 6.59 5.38 3.03
N PHE A 194 6.25 6.36 2.21
CA PHE A 194 6.66 6.46 0.82
C PHE A 194 7.93 7.32 0.67
N ASN A 195 8.79 7.35 1.69
CA ASN A 195 9.91 8.28 1.72
C ASN A 195 11.04 7.91 0.74
N THR A 196 11.09 6.67 0.28
CA THR A 196 12.13 6.19 -0.65
C THR A 196 11.56 5.53 -1.93
N PRO A 197 10.47 6.02 -2.55
CA PRO A 197 10.04 5.45 -3.81
C PRO A 197 10.98 5.96 -4.93
N VAL A 198 11.83 5.06 -5.39
CA VAL A 198 12.52 5.21 -6.66
C VAL A 198 11.68 4.51 -7.72
N TYR A 199 11.68 4.96 -8.97
CA TYR A 199 10.97 4.29 -10.07
C TYR A 199 11.26 2.79 -10.18
N ARG A 200 12.46 2.38 -9.80
CA ARG A 200 12.85 0.96 -9.72
C ARG A 200 12.01 0.19 -8.69
N THR A 201 11.71 0.79 -7.56
CA THR A 201 10.86 0.18 -6.53
C THR A 201 9.41 0.10 -7.00
N LEU A 202 8.94 1.13 -7.71
CA LEU A 202 7.62 1.14 -8.34
C LEU A 202 7.49 0.00 -9.37
N ALA A 203 8.48 -0.16 -10.24
CA ALA A 203 8.49 -1.22 -11.26
C ALA A 203 8.53 -2.64 -10.68
N LEU A 204 9.10 -2.81 -9.49
CA LEU A 204 9.18 -4.09 -8.78
C LEU A 204 7.96 -4.36 -7.89
N GLY A 205 7.27 -3.32 -7.48
CA GLY A 205 6.08 -3.42 -6.62
C GLY A 205 4.75 -3.47 -7.39
N LEU A 206 4.79 -3.26 -8.70
CA LEU A 206 3.65 -3.39 -9.60
C LEU A 206 3.90 -4.61 -10.49
N PRO A 207 3.38 -5.80 -10.12
CA PRO A 207 3.38 -6.96 -11.00
C PRO A 207 2.41 -6.80 -12.15
#